data_973cc255a7192923ab529d99353feb18
#
_entry.id   973cc255a7192923ab529d99353feb18
#
_cell.length_a   1.000
_cell.length_b   1.000
_cell.length_c   1.000
_cell.angle_alpha   90.00
_cell.angle_beta   90.00
_cell.angle_gamma   90.00
#
_symmetry.space_group_name_H-M   'P 1'
#
loop_
_entity.id
_entity.type
_entity.pdbx_description
1 polymer ?
#
loop_
_entity_poly.entity_id
_entity_poly.type
_entity_poly.pdbx_seq_one_letter_code
_entity_poly.pdbx_strand_id
1 'polypeptide(L)'
;MKKKVVRENCGRRMTVLSLAAMMLLGSMGMQAQGTVGVPACCKAKVATAAVAQPVADDVRAEWQQLKGDVTLYMTNDMGRNGYYDQKPIAELMGEMAGVVDPECVFAAGDIHHFNGVASLQDPLWMTNYELVYSHPDLMLDWFPVCGNHEYRGNTQAFMDYGKVSRRWMMPARYYTKVFKHANTSVRIVMLDTTPLIDSYRKNSSVYPDACKQDAEAQLAWLDETLRNAKEDWVVVMGHHPIYADTNKKESERLDMQKRLLPVLHKYNNVAIYACGHIHNFQHIQKKG
;
A
#
# COMPACT_ATOMS: atom_id res chain seq x y z
N MET A 1 -0.07 21.68 2.17
CA MET A 1 1.29 21.83 1.62
C MET A 1 1.54 20.66 0.66
N LYS A 2 1.53 20.92 -0.64
CA LYS A 2 1.79 19.93 -1.70
C LYS A 2 3.26 19.51 -1.60
N LYS A 3 3.57 18.28 -1.23
CA LYS A 3 4.93 17.74 -1.38
C LYS A 3 4.92 16.65 -2.44
N LYS A 4 5.24 17.07 -3.64
CA LYS A 4 5.55 16.24 -4.79
C LYS A 4 6.95 15.66 -4.55
N VAL A 5 7.07 14.34 -4.39
CA VAL A 5 8.39 13.73 -4.48
C VAL A 5 8.70 13.57 -5.96
N VAL A 6 9.28 14.57 -6.53
CA VAL A 6 9.81 14.55 -7.89
C VAL A 6 11.30 14.79 -7.81
N ARG A 7 12.09 13.78 -8.10
CA ARG A 7 13.48 13.98 -8.46
C ARG A 7 13.53 14.15 -9.99
N GLU A 8 13.86 15.33 -10.44
CA GLU A 8 14.19 15.56 -11.85
C GLU A 8 15.62 15.07 -12.09
N ASN A 9 15.74 13.91 -12.70
CA ASN A 9 16.99 13.48 -13.30
C ASN A 9 16.76 13.45 -14.81
N CYS A 10 17.23 14.48 -15.50
CA CYS A 10 17.36 14.51 -16.97
C CYS A 10 16.09 14.05 -17.74
N GLY A 11 14.92 14.63 -17.45
CA GLY A 11 13.69 14.39 -18.19
C GLY A 11 12.92 13.12 -17.83
N ARG A 12 13.32 12.39 -16.81
CA ARG A 12 12.67 11.15 -16.36
C ARG A 12 11.76 11.39 -15.16
N ARG A 13 10.52 10.99 -15.23
CA ARG A 13 9.52 11.20 -14.17
C ARG A 13 8.90 9.89 -13.71
N MET A 14 9.03 9.59 -12.41
CA MET A 14 8.27 8.57 -11.72
C MET A 14 7.30 9.22 -10.74
N THR A 15 6.04 8.81 -10.74
CA THR A 15 5.05 9.24 -9.78
C THR A 15 4.58 8.05 -8.95
N VAL A 16 4.70 8.14 -7.64
CA VAL A 16 4.11 7.21 -6.69
C VAL A 16 3.01 7.94 -5.94
N LEU A 17 1.78 7.47 -6.08
CA LEU A 17 0.61 8.04 -5.44
C LEU A 17 0.21 7.16 -4.27
N SER A 18 0.26 7.71 -3.05
CA SER A 18 -0.21 7.00 -1.86
C SER A 18 -1.65 7.38 -1.52
N LEU A 19 -2.38 6.43 -0.97
CA LEU A 19 -3.77 6.60 -0.55
C LEU A 19 -3.96 7.80 0.40
N ALA A 20 -2.99 8.05 1.28
CA ALA A 20 -3.01 9.18 2.20
C ALA A 20 -2.87 10.55 1.47
N ALA A 21 -2.15 10.60 0.35
CA ALA A 21 -2.09 11.81 -0.48
C ALA A 21 -3.43 12.08 -1.17
N MET A 22 -4.20 11.03 -1.51
CA MET A 22 -5.55 11.16 -2.08
C MET A 22 -6.55 11.72 -1.06
N MET A 23 -6.46 11.33 0.23
CA MET A 23 -7.33 11.89 1.29
C MET A 23 -7.20 13.42 1.46
N LEU A 24 -6.00 13.96 1.26
CA LEU A 24 -5.76 15.41 1.36
C LEU A 24 -6.34 16.20 0.18
N LEU A 25 -6.52 15.56 -0.97
CA LEU A 25 -7.13 16.19 -2.14
C LEU A 25 -8.67 16.13 -2.12
N GLY A 26 -9.23 15.07 -1.48
CA GLY A 26 -10.69 14.87 -1.37
C GLY A 26 -11.40 15.65 -0.25
N SER A 27 -10.67 16.19 0.73
CA SER A 27 -11.26 16.89 1.90
C SER A 27 -11.73 18.32 1.62
N MET A 28 -11.62 18.83 0.41
CA MET A 28 -12.01 20.21 0.07
C MET A 28 -13.49 20.39 -0.34
N GLY A 29 -14.35 19.39 -0.18
CA GLY A 29 -15.71 19.46 -0.73
C GLY A 29 -16.87 18.95 0.10
N MET A 30 -16.74 18.59 1.37
CA MET A 30 -17.90 18.14 2.16
C MET A 30 -18.11 18.95 3.44
N GLN A 31 -18.93 19.99 3.36
CA GLN A 31 -19.62 20.57 4.54
C GLN A 31 -20.94 19.83 4.72
N ALA A 32 -21.02 18.98 5.74
CA ALA A 32 -22.28 18.42 6.20
C ALA A 32 -22.92 19.36 7.22
N GLN A 33 -24.06 19.92 6.87
CA GLN A 33 -24.91 20.59 7.84
C GLN A 33 -25.80 19.56 8.53
N GLY A 34 -25.61 19.41 9.85
CA GLY A 34 -26.40 18.51 10.67
C GLY A 34 -27.68 19.20 11.16
N THR A 35 -28.82 18.52 11.06
CA THR A 35 -29.99 18.78 11.90
C THR A 35 -30.41 17.50 12.62
N VAL A 36 -30.45 17.58 13.94
CA VAL A 36 -30.88 16.49 14.83
C VAL A 36 -32.42 16.54 14.93
N GLY A 37 -33.08 15.43 14.66
CA GLY A 37 -34.50 15.20 14.90
C GLY A 37 -34.79 13.72 15.12
N VAL A 38 -35.37 13.39 16.26
CA VAL A 38 -35.64 12.02 16.78
C VAL A 38 -37.10 11.58 16.44
N PRO A 39 -37.55 10.33 16.70
CA PRO A 39 -37.81 9.33 15.67
C PRO A 39 -39.32 9.10 15.45
N ALA A 40 -39.69 8.67 14.27
CA ALA A 40 -40.98 8.05 14.00
C ALA A 40 -40.77 6.70 13.33
N CYS A 41 -41.43 5.70 13.90
CA CYS A 41 -41.42 4.28 13.58
C CYS A 41 -41.52 3.94 12.09
N CYS A 42 -40.64 3.06 11.65
CA CYS A 42 -40.79 2.08 10.58
C CYS A 42 -41.45 2.53 9.27
N LYS A 43 -40.73 3.31 8.50
CA LYS A 43 -40.72 3.20 7.04
C LYS A 43 -39.24 3.27 6.62
N ALA A 44 -38.65 2.13 6.34
CA ALA A 44 -37.33 2.07 5.72
C ALA A 44 -37.41 2.82 4.39
N LYS A 45 -36.99 4.08 4.38
CA LYS A 45 -36.58 4.71 3.13
C LYS A 45 -35.32 3.94 2.72
N VAL A 46 -35.43 3.19 1.63
CA VAL A 46 -34.26 2.75 0.90
C VAL A 46 -33.49 4.05 0.63
N ALA A 47 -32.39 4.24 1.34
CA ALA A 47 -31.45 5.28 0.99
C ALA A 47 -31.00 4.94 -0.43
N THR A 48 -31.49 5.69 -1.41
CA THR A 48 -30.90 5.69 -2.73
C THR A 48 -29.44 5.99 -2.50
N ALA A 49 -28.58 5.02 -2.83
CA ALA A 49 -27.14 5.24 -2.78
C ALA A 49 -26.88 6.57 -3.48
N ALA A 50 -26.26 7.50 -2.78
CA ALA A 50 -25.90 8.77 -3.38
C ALA A 50 -25.02 8.41 -4.57
N VAL A 51 -25.49 8.69 -5.77
CA VAL A 51 -24.66 8.57 -6.99
C VAL A 51 -23.49 9.51 -6.71
N ALA A 52 -22.29 8.97 -6.69
CA ALA A 52 -21.09 9.77 -6.48
C ALA A 52 -21.13 10.93 -7.50
N GLN A 53 -21.04 12.18 -7.00
CA GLN A 53 -21.00 13.32 -7.89
C GLN A 53 -19.72 13.22 -8.73
N PRO A 54 -19.79 13.46 -10.04
CA PRO A 54 -18.58 13.42 -10.86
C PRO A 54 -17.55 14.43 -10.32
N VAL A 55 -16.30 13.99 -10.31
CA VAL A 55 -15.19 14.85 -9.87
C VAL A 55 -15.12 16.09 -10.78
N ALA A 56 -15.00 17.25 -10.16
CA ALA A 56 -14.98 18.53 -10.88
C ALA A 56 -13.78 18.63 -11.85
N ASP A 57 -13.97 19.33 -12.96
CA ASP A 57 -12.98 19.41 -14.04
C ASP A 57 -11.66 20.04 -13.62
N ASP A 58 -11.67 20.99 -12.70
CA ASP A 58 -10.46 21.61 -12.11
C ASP A 58 -9.64 20.60 -11.30
N VAL A 59 -10.32 19.72 -10.55
CA VAL A 59 -9.67 18.64 -9.80
C VAL A 59 -9.07 17.61 -10.77
N ARG A 60 -9.79 17.24 -11.83
CA ARG A 60 -9.25 16.35 -12.88
C ARG A 60 -8.01 16.95 -13.55
N ALA A 61 -8.02 18.25 -13.83
CA ALA A 61 -6.87 18.95 -14.40
C ALA A 61 -5.66 18.97 -13.44
N GLU A 62 -5.89 19.08 -12.13
CA GLU A 62 -4.81 18.91 -11.13
C GLU A 62 -4.26 17.48 -11.12
N TRP A 63 -5.11 16.47 -11.21
CA TRP A 63 -4.67 15.08 -11.27
C TRP A 63 -3.84 14.78 -12.51
N GLN A 64 -4.22 15.33 -13.66
CA GLN A 64 -3.45 15.17 -14.89
C GLN A 64 -1.98 15.61 -14.75
N GLN A 65 -1.70 16.60 -13.90
CA GLN A 65 -0.32 17.03 -13.60
C GLN A 65 0.49 16.03 -12.79
N LEU A 66 -0.17 15.02 -12.18
CA LEU A 66 0.48 13.96 -11.41
C LEU A 66 0.92 12.79 -12.28
N LYS A 67 0.40 12.67 -13.51
CA LYS A 67 0.80 11.63 -14.45
C LYS A 67 2.29 11.75 -14.75
N GLY A 68 3.02 10.65 -14.60
CA GLY A 68 4.45 10.53 -14.93
C GLY A 68 4.66 9.60 -16.12
N ASP A 69 5.92 9.36 -16.50
CA ASP A 69 6.28 8.32 -17.46
C ASP A 69 5.92 6.93 -16.93
N VAL A 70 6.07 6.74 -15.62
CA VAL A 70 5.59 5.59 -14.86
C VAL A 70 4.80 6.12 -13.66
N THR A 71 3.52 5.79 -13.59
CA THR A 71 2.65 6.15 -12.46
C THR A 71 2.30 4.89 -11.69
N LEU A 72 2.52 4.88 -10.39
CA LEU A 72 2.28 3.74 -9.51
C LEU A 72 1.38 4.15 -8.36
N TYR A 73 0.39 3.32 -8.05
CA TYR A 73 -0.40 3.45 -6.84
C TYR A 73 0.23 2.68 -5.69
N MET A 74 0.13 3.24 -4.49
CA MET A 74 0.48 2.57 -3.25
C MET A 74 -0.66 2.71 -2.23
N THR A 75 -1.04 1.58 -1.64
CA THR A 75 -1.99 1.52 -0.53
C THR A 75 -1.46 0.63 0.59
N ASN A 76 -1.99 0.77 1.80
CA ASN A 76 -1.64 -0.06 2.97
C ASN A 76 -2.74 0.03 4.03
N ASP A 77 -2.73 -0.90 5.00
CA ASP A 77 -3.61 -0.89 6.19
C ASP A 77 -5.10 -0.72 5.86
N MET A 78 -5.52 -1.19 4.71
CA MET A 78 -6.78 -0.81 4.08
C MET A 78 -7.98 -1.69 4.49
N GLY A 79 -7.76 -2.87 5.03
CA GLY A 79 -8.81 -3.86 5.28
C GLY A 79 -9.73 -3.51 6.45
N ARG A 80 -10.90 -2.92 6.17
CA ARG A 80 -11.90 -2.50 7.16
C ARG A 80 -13.32 -2.90 6.77
N ASN A 81 -13.51 -3.92 5.92
CA ASN A 81 -14.82 -4.36 5.43
C ASN A 81 -15.65 -3.22 4.80
N GLY A 82 -14.98 -2.28 4.15
CA GLY A 82 -15.62 -1.14 3.52
C GLY A 82 -16.01 0.01 4.46
N TYR A 83 -15.68 -0.09 5.77
CA TYR A 83 -15.88 0.99 6.75
C TYR A 83 -14.70 1.95 6.80
N TYR A 84 -14.83 3.02 7.60
CA TYR A 84 -13.80 4.05 7.85
C TYR A 84 -13.26 4.67 6.56
N ASP A 85 -14.19 5.09 5.69
CA ASP A 85 -13.91 5.72 4.39
C ASP A 85 -13.21 4.82 3.35
N GLN A 86 -13.06 3.52 3.60
CA GLN A 86 -12.41 2.60 2.68
C GLN A 86 -13.09 2.61 1.30
N LYS A 87 -14.44 2.56 1.24
CA LYS A 87 -15.20 2.59 -0.03
C LYS A 87 -15.11 3.94 -0.75
N PRO A 88 -15.38 5.08 -0.10
CA PRO A 88 -15.20 6.39 -0.74
C PRO A 88 -13.77 6.62 -1.27
N ILE A 89 -12.77 6.15 -0.54
CA ILE A 89 -11.37 6.26 -0.97
C ILE A 89 -11.09 5.35 -2.18
N ALA A 90 -11.62 4.14 -2.19
CA ALA A 90 -11.47 3.23 -3.32
C ALA A 90 -12.14 3.77 -4.59
N GLU A 91 -13.30 4.41 -4.46
CA GLU A 91 -13.98 5.08 -5.57
C GLU A 91 -13.15 6.25 -6.10
N LEU A 92 -12.69 7.14 -5.22
CA LEU A 92 -11.81 8.25 -5.59
C LEU A 92 -10.51 7.77 -6.25
N MET A 93 -9.96 6.66 -5.78
CA MET A 93 -8.79 6.01 -6.34
C MET A 93 -9.06 5.53 -7.78
N GLY A 94 -10.25 5.00 -8.03
CA GLY A 94 -10.71 4.60 -9.37
C GLY A 94 -10.90 5.78 -10.31
N GLU A 95 -11.62 6.81 -9.85
CA GLU A 95 -11.81 8.05 -10.62
C GLU A 95 -10.48 8.70 -11.02
N MET A 96 -9.53 8.72 -10.09
CA MET A 96 -8.20 9.25 -10.33
C MET A 96 -7.40 8.35 -11.29
N ALA A 97 -7.56 7.02 -11.22
CA ALA A 97 -6.89 6.08 -12.11
C ALA A 97 -7.23 6.32 -13.58
N GLY A 98 -8.50 6.65 -13.89
CA GLY A 98 -8.94 7.03 -15.24
C GLY A 98 -8.27 8.30 -15.79
N VAL A 99 -7.61 9.09 -14.94
CA VAL A 99 -6.89 10.32 -15.34
C VAL A 99 -5.37 10.10 -15.38
N VAL A 100 -4.81 9.47 -14.33
CA VAL A 100 -3.34 9.38 -14.18
C VAL A 100 -2.78 8.10 -14.78
N ASP A 101 -3.63 7.14 -15.13
CA ASP A 101 -3.30 5.90 -15.84
C ASP A 101 -2.17 5.12 -15.13
N PRO A 102 -2.41 4.57 -13.92
CA PRO A 102 -1.37 3.87 -13.18
C PRO A 102 -1.09 2.48 -13.77
N GLU A 103 0.18 2.07 -13.76
CA GLU A 103 0.62 0.76 -14.21
C GLU A 103 0.08 -0.39 -13.33
N CYS A 104 -0.01 -0.14 -12.01
CA CYS A 104 -0.43 -1.14 -11.04
C CYS A 104 -0.68 -0.51 -9.67
N VAL A 105 -1.13 -1.36 -8.73
CA VAL A 105 -1.27 -1.02 -7.31
C VAL A 105 -0.29 -1.85 -6.48
N PHE A 106 0.51 -1.20 -5.67
CA PHE A 106 1.30 -1.84 -4.61
C PHE A 106 0.55 -1.77 -3.28
N ALA A 107 0.38 -2.91 -2.62
CA ALA A 107 -0.31 -2.99 -1.34
C ALA A 107 0.68 -3.38 -0.23
N ALA A 108 1.07 -2.41 0.59
CA ALA A 108 2.13 -2.54 1.58
C ALA A 108 1.67 -3.17 2.90
N GLY A 109 0.87 -4.24 2.83
CA GLY A 109 0.46 -5.07 3.97
C GLY A 109 -0.78 -4.57 4.72
N ASP A 110 -1.23 -5.40 5.67
CA ASP A 110 -2.43 -5.22 6.48
C ASP A 110 -3.69 -4.97 5.63
N ILE A 111 -3.86 -5.82 4.61
CA ILE A 111 -5.00 -5.79 3.69
C ILE A 111 -6.23 -6.40 4.34
N HIS A 112 -6.04 -7.27 5.33
CA HIS A 112 -7.10 -7.95 6.04
C HIS A 112 -6.97 -7.79 7.56
N HIS A 113 -7.50 -6.70 8.11
CA HIS A 113 -7.63 -6.54 9.55
C HIS A 113 -8.82 -7.40 10.07
N PHE A 114 -8.74 -7.99 11.27
CA PHE A 114 -7.63 -7.92 12.24
C PHE A 114 -6.79 -9.19 12.26
N ASN A 115 -7.24 -10.29 11.66
CA ASN A 115 -6.64 -11.61 11.80
C ASN A 115 -6.19 -12.23 10.47
N GLY A 116 -6.04 -11.42 9.43
CA GLY A 116 -5.75 -11.94 8.10
C GLY A 116 -6.89 -12.79 7.55
N VAL A 117 -6.64 -13.57 6.52
CA VAL A 117 -7.58 -14.52 5.93
C VAL A 117 -7.33 -15.94 6.43
N ALA A 118 -8.38 -16.76 6.51
CA ALA A 118 -8.28 -18.15 6.90
C ALA A 118 -8.02 -19.09 5.70
N SER A 119 -8.52 -18.73 4.51
CA SER A 119 -8.42 -19.55 3.30
C SER A 119 -8.58 -18.71 2.03
N LEU A 120 -8.45 -19.35 0.85
CA LEU A 120 -8.77 -18.75 -0.43
C LEU A 120 -10.24 -18.36 -0.61
N GLN A 121 -11.14 -18.96 0.17
CA GLN A 121 -12.58 -18.73 0.16
C GLN A 121 -13.06 -17.84 1.32
N ASP A 122 -12.14 -17.25 2.08
CA ASP A 122 -12.50 -16.36 3.19
C ASP A 122 -13.33 -15.17 2.67
N PRO A 123 -14.51 -14.89 3.27
CA PRO A 123 -15.34 -13.73 2.87
C PRO A 123 -14.63 -12.39 2.94
N LEU A 124 -13.56 -12.26 3.74
CA LEU A 124 -12.77 -11.04 3.83
C LEU A 124 -12.15 -10.62 2.48
N TRP A 125 -11.89 -11.57 1.58
CA TRP A 125 -11.46 -11.24 0.23
C TRP A 125 -12.46 -10.36 -0.50
N MET A 126 -13.75 -10.67 -0.35
CA MET A 126 -14.81 -9.90 -0.98
C MET A 126 -15.01 -8.54 -0.30
N THR A 127 -15.06 -8.53 1.05
CA THR A 127 -15.43 -7.33 1.81
C THR A 127 -14.28 -6.34 2.03
N ASN A 128 -13.03 -6.77 1.97
CA ASN A 128 -11.86 -5.91 2.09
C ASN A 128 -11.23 -5.54 0.74
N TYR A 129 -11.39 -6.36 -0.28
CA TYR A 129 -10.64 -6.20 -1.53
C TYR A 129 -11.54 -6.18 -2.77
N GLU A 130 -12.16 -7.31 -3.17
CA GLU A 130 -12.78 -7.43 -4.48
C GLU A 130 -13.95 -6.46 -4.71
N LEU A 131 -14.88 -6.36 -3.75
CA LEU A 131 -16.06 -5.49 -3.84
C LEU A 131 -15.76 -4.03 -3.48
N VAL A 132 -14.67 -3.78 -2.80
CA VAL A 132 -14.27 -2.43 -2.42
C VAL A 132 -13.53 -1.75 -3.56
N TYR A 133 -12.51 -2.42 -4.10
CA TYR A 133 -11.68 -1.88 -5.20
C TYR A 133 -12.18 -2.42 -6.56
N SER A 134 -13.49 -2.24 -6.81
CA SER A 134 -14.20 -2.78 -7.98
C SER A 134 -14.39 -1.77 -9.11
N HIS A 135 -13.87 -0.55 -8.98
CA HIS A 135 -13.91 0.44 -10.05
C HIS A 135 -13.22 -0.13 -11.31
N PRO A 136 -13.77 0.06 -12.54
CA PRO A 136 -13.17 -0.47 -13.76
C PRO A 136 -11.70 -0.11 -13.95
N ASP A 137 -11.31 1.12 -13.65
CA ASP A 137 -9.94 1.61 -13.79
C ASP A 137 -8.99 1.11 -12.68
N LEU A 138 -9.49 0.32 -11.70
CA LEU A 138 -8.71 -0.42 -10.72
C LEU A 138 -8.56 -1.91 -11.03
N MET A 139 -9.03 -2.35 -12.23
CA MET A 139 -8.83 -3.73 -12.71
C MET A 139 -7.37 -3.96 -13.18
N LEU A 140 -6.43 -3.42 -12.41
CA LEU A 140 -4.99 -3.48 -12.58
C LEU A 140 -4.37 -4.66 -11.81
N ASP A 141 -3.10 -4.95 -12.07
CA ASP A 141 -2.32 -5.85 -11.24
C ASP A 141 -2.06 -5.25 -9.86
N TRP A 142 -2.28 -6.03 -8.81
CA TRP A 142 -1.99 -5.68 -7.43
C TRP A 142 -0.82 -6.49 -6.91
N PHE A 143 0.20 -5.82 -6.41
CA PHE A 143 1.42 -6.42 -5.87
C PHE A 143 1.46 -6.24 -4.35
N PRO A 144 0.99 -7.22 -3.56
CA PRO A 144 0.93 -7.12 -2.11
C PRO A 144 2.21 -7.60 -1.43
N VAL A 145 2.38 -7.16 -0.18
CA VAL A 145 3.25 -7.81 0.82
C VAL A 145 2.45 -8.17 2.05
N CYS A 146 2.94 -9.13 2.85
CA CYS A 146 2.35 -9.42 4.15
C CYS A 146 2.65 -8.29 5.14
N GLY A 147 1.62 -7.84 5.86
CA GLY A 147 1.77 -7.11 7.11
C GLY A 147 1.65 -8.03 8.32
N ASN A 148 1.65 -7.47 9.52
CA ASN A 148 1.56 -8.28 10.74
C ASN A 148 0.15 -8.88 10.93
N HIS A 149 -0.88 -8.29 10.35
CA HIS A 149 -2.24 -8.83 10.42
C HIS A 149 -2.39 -10.07 9.52
N GLU A 150 -1.77 -10.15 8.36
CA GLU A 150 -1.72 -11.36 7.55
C GLU A 150 -1.06 -12.53 8.29
N TYR A 151 -0.06 -12.25 9.12
CA TYR A 151 0.62 -13.26 9.94
C TYR A 151 -0.19 -13.81 11.11
N ARG A 152 -1.35 -13.22 11.41
CA ARG A 152 -2.33 -13.78 12.36
C ARG A 152 -3.24 -14.81 11.71
N GLY A 153 -3.33 -14.79 10.39
CA GLY A 153 -4.12 -15.69 9.57
C GLY A 153 -3.28 -16.73 8.84
N ASN A 154 -3.77 -17.12 7.68
CA ASN A 154 -3.11 -18.06 6.78
C ASN A 154 -2.31 -17.31 5.72
N THR A 155 -1.02 -17.10 5.98
CA THR A 155 -0.13 -16.39 5.05
C THR A 155 0.03 -17.10 3.71
N GLN A 156 -0.11 -18.44 3.68
CA GLN A 156 -0.07 -19.19 2.42
C GLN A 156 -1.31 -18.92 1.57
N ALA A 157 -2.49 -18.88 2.17
CA ALA A 157 -3.72 -18.51 1.46
C ALA A 157 -3.63 -17.07 0.92
N PHE A 158 -3.02 -16.16 1.68
CA PHE A 158 -2.80 -14.79 1.24
C PHE A 158 -1.90 -14.73 -0.02
N MET A 159 -0.79 -15.45 -0.04
CA MET A 159 0.07 -15.53 -1.23
C MET A 159 -0.64 -16.20 -2.40
N ASP A 160 -1.35 -17.29 -2.14
CA ASP A 160 -1.98 -18.14 -3.16
C ASP A 160 -3.25 -17.54 -3.78
N TYR A 161 -3.73 -16.39 -3.31
CA TYR A 161 -4.98 -15.80 -3.80
C TYR A 161 -4.95 -15.44 -5.29
N GLY A 162 -3.79 -15.30 -5.88
CA GLY A 162 -3.62 -15.21 -7.34
C GLY A 162 -4.18 -16.40 -8.13
N LYS A 163 -4.45 -17.55 -7.47
CA LYS A 163 -5.17 -18.70 -8.06
C LYS A 163 -6.67 -18.44 -8.23
N VAL A 164 -7.21 -17.43 -7.53
CA VAL A 164 -8.63 -17.04 -7.53
C VAL A 164 -8.81 -15.71 -8.27
N SER A 165 -8.05 -14.69 -7.89
CA SER A 165 -8.12 -13.35 -8.47
C SER A 165 -6.96 -13.11 -9.42
N ARG A 166 -7.25 -12.85 -10.69
CA ARG A 166 -6.22 -12.54 -11.70
C ARG A 166 -5.43 -11.25 -11.42
N ARG A 167 -5.98 -10.36 -10.59
CA ARG A 167 -5.33 -9.10 -10.20
C ARG A 167 -4.26 -9.28 -9.13
N TRP A 168 -4.28 -10.40 -8.39
CA TRP A 168 -3.41 -10.63 -7.24
C TRP A 168 -2.08 -11.26 -7.65
N MET A 169 -1.01 -10.47 -7.61
CA MET A 169 0.32 -10.82 -8.08
C MET A 169 1.32 -10.93 -6.93
N MET A 170 1.30 -12.06 -6.20
CA MET A 170 2.23 -12.33 -5.11
C MET A 170 3.00 -13.64 -5.35
N PRO A 171 4.08 -13.62 -6.14
CA PRO A 171 4.80 -14.84 -6.53
C PRO A 171 5.61 -15.47 -5.39
N ALA A 172 5.95 -14.69 -4.36
CA ALA A 172 6.73 -15.12 -3.20
C ALA A 172 6.49 -14.15 -2.03
N ARG A 173 7.03 -14.46 -0.84
CA ARG A 173 6.97 -13.57 0.33
C ARG A 173 7.72 -12.26 0.12
N TYR A 174 8.83 -12.32 -0.59
CA TYR A 174 9.60 -11.16 -1.03
C TYR A 174 9.99 -11.36 -2.49
N TYR A 175 9.90 -10.32 -3.27
CA TYR A 175 10.08 -10.39 -4.72
C TYR A 175 10.36 -9.00 -5.30
N THR A 176 10.59 -8.94 -6.61
CA THR A 176 10.81 -7.68 -7.32
C THR A 176 9.99 -7.62 -8.59
N LYS A 177 9.54 -6.43 -8.96
CA LYS A 177 8.90 -6.11 -10.23
C LYS A 177 9.63 -4.96 -10.90
N VAL A 178 9.83 -5.05 -12.20
CA VAL A 178 10.44 -3.99 -13.00
C VAL A 178 9.42 -3.48 -14.01
N PHE A 179 9.31 -2.16 -14.07
CA PHE A 179 8.55 -1.43 -15.09
C PHE A 179 9.54 -0.71 -16.00
N LYS A 180 9.24 -0.73 -17.30
CA LYS A 180 10.01 -0.02 -18.31
C LYS A 180 9.04 0.69 -19.24
N HIS A 181 9.15 1.98 -19.32
CA HIS A 181 8.35 2.80 -20.21
C HIS A 181 9.24 3.84 -20.88
N ALA A 182 9.30 3.83 -22.20
CA ALA A 182 10.15 4.72 -23.01
C ALA A 182 11.58 4.80 -22.45
N ASN A 183 11.93 5.91 -21.81
CA ASN A 183 13.28 6.19 -21.29
C ASN A 183 13.38 6.05 -19.77
N THR A 184 12.36 5.50 -19.11
CA THR A 184 12.30 5.35 -17.64
C THR A 184 12.16 3.90 -17.24
N SER A 185 12.97 3.46 -16.29
CA SER A 185 12.89 2.14 -15.69
C SER A 185 12.79 2.24 -14.17
N VAL A 186 11.89 1.46 -13.59
CA VAL A 186 11.62 1.44 -12.15
C VAL A 186 11.66 0.01 -11.64
N ARG A 187 12.49 -0.26 -10.66
CA ARG A 187 12.46 -1.52 -9.89
C ARG A 187 11.75 -1.30 -8.57
N ILE A 188 10.74 -2.09 -8.29
CA ILE A 188 10.12 -2.18 -6.98
C ILE A 188 10.59 -3.47 -6.32
N VAL A 189 11.11 -3.35 -5.10
CA VAL A 189 11.58 -4.46 -4.28
C VAL A 189 10.61 -4.62 -3.12
N MET A 190 9.88 -5.73 -3.10
CA MET A 190 8.84 -6.03 -2.12
C MET A 190 9.42 -6.92 -1.02
N LEU A 191 9.28 -6.50 0.25
CA LEU A 191 9.85 -7.18 1.42
C LEU A 191 8.76 -7.67 2.37
N ASP A 192 8.96 -8.86 2.90
CA ASP A 192 8.21 -9.40 4.04
C ASP A 192 8.89 -8.96 5.34
N THR A 193 8.41 -7.87 5.95
CA THR A 193 9.09 -7.25 7.08
C THR A 193 8.65 -7.79 8.44
N THR A 194 7.54 -8.51 8.55
CA THR A 194 7.08 -9.10 9.82
C THR A 194 8.14 -10.05 10.43
N PRO A 195 8.79 -10.94 9.67
CA PRO A 195 9.85 -11.80 10.21
C PRO A 195 11.15 -11.07 10.59
N LEU A 196 11.32 -9.81 10.21
CA LEU A 196 12.48 -9.01 10.61
C LEU A 196 12.35 -8.46 12.04
N ILE A 197 11.21 -8.61 12.69
CA ILE A 197 10.89 -8.02 13.98
C ILE A 197 10.77 -9.09 15.05
N ASP A 198 11.56 -8.95 16.11
CA ASP A 198 11.69 -9.93 17.17
C ASP A 198 10.39 -10.22 17.92
N SER A 199 9.57 -9.20 18.17
CA SER A 199 8.31 -9.35 18.89
C SER A 199 7.34 -10.28 18.19
N TYR A 200 7.30 -10.26 16.85
CA TYR A 200 6.46 -11.16 16.05
C TYR A 200 7.03 -12.57 16.01
N ARG A 201 8.35 -12.73 15.84
CA ARG A 201 9.03 -14.04 15.83
C ARG A 201 8.91 -14.78 17.15
N LYS A 202 8.94 -14.06 18.26
CA LYS A 202 8.86 -14.63 19.62
C LYS A 202 7.43 -14.99 20.05
N ASN A 203 6.42 -14.51 19.34
CA ASN A 203 5.01 -14.74 19.67
C ASN A 203 4.33 -15.66 18.67
N SER A 204 4.75 -16.93 18.64
CA SER A 204 4.23 -17.94 17.72
C SER A 204 2.76 -18.33 17.94
N SER A 205 2.20 -18.00 19.11
CA SER A 205 0.77 -18.23 19.38
C SER A 205 -0.13 -17.29 18.59
N VAL A 206 0.34 -16.08 18.28
CA VAL A 206 -0.40 -15.06 17.52
C VAL A 206 0.11 -14.97 16.07
N TYR A 207 1.40 -15.21 15.85
CA TYR A 207 2.09 -15.09 14.56
C TYR A 207 2.80 -16.40 14.20
N PRO A 208 2.06 -17.50 13.93
CA PRO A 208 2.62 -18.85 13.88
C PRO A 208 3.66 -19.06 12.77
N ASP A 209 3.63 -18.23 11.73
CA ASP A 209 4.55 -18.35 10.61
C ASP A 209 5.76 -17.39 10.69
N ALA A 210 5.74 -16.40 11.57
CA ALA A 210 6.81 -15.40 11.61
C ALA A 210 8.18 -15.99 12.00
N CYS A 211 8.22 -16.93 12.95
CA CYS A 211 9.46 -17.60 13.37
C CYS A 211 9.97 -18.64 12.36
N LYS A 212 9.13 -19.07 11.42
CA LYS A 212 9.49 -20.08 10.40
C LYS A 212 10.21 -19.46 9.19
N GLN A 213 10.19 -18.13 9.07
CA GLN A 213 10.81 -17.44 7.93
C GLN A 213 12.31 -17.21 8.18
N ASP A 214 13.09 -17.38 7.13
CA ASP A 214 14.52 -17.09 7.14
C ASP A 214 14.75 -15.60 6.80
N ALA A 215 14.91 -14.79 7.86
CA ALA A 215 15.15 -13.37 7.74
C ALA A 215 16.51 -13.05 7.10
N GLU A 216 17.53 -13.87 7.38
CA GLU A 216 18.89 -13.66 6.86
C GLU A 216 18.95 -13.99 5.35
N ALA A 217 18.26 -15.03 4.91
CA ALA A 217 18.14 -15.33 3.49
C ALA A 217 17.44 -14.19 2.72
N GLN A 218 16.40 -13.58 3.30
CA GLN A 218 15.74 -12.41 2.70
C GLN A 218 16.69 -11.21 2.60
N LEU A 219 17.45 -10.92 3.66
CA LEU A 219 18.40 -9.81 3.66
C LEU A 219 19.55 -10.03 2.67
N ALA A 220 20.05 -11.27 2.54
CA ALA A 220 21.05 -11.64 1.54
C ALA A 220 20.51 -11.48 0.10
N TRP A 221 19.26 -11.90 -0.13
CA TRP A 221 18.57 -11.69 -1.41
C TRP A 221 18.37 -10.20 -1.73
N LEU A 222 18.03 -9.40 -0.73
CA LEU A 222 17.90 -7.95 -0.90
C LEU A 222 19.24 -7.33 -1.29
N ASP A 223 20.31 -7.68 -0.59
CA ASP A 223 21.69 -7.21 -0.88
C ASP A 223 22.08 -7.50 -2.32
N GLU A 224 21.85 -8.73 -2.78
CA GLU A 224 22.11 -9.14 -4.16
C GLU A 224 21.23 -8.40 -5.17
N THR A 225 19.95 -8.25 -4.87
CA THR A 225 18.97 -7.53 -5.72
C THR A 225 19.39 -6.08 -5.92
N LEU A 226 19.75 -5.37 -4.85
CA LEU A 226 20.16 -3.97 -4.92
C LEU A 226 21.52 -3.79 -5.62
N ARG A 227 22.46 -4.72 -5.41
CA ARG A 227 23.76 -4.72 -6.08
C ARG A 227 23.61 -4.84 -7.60
N ASN A 228 22.66 -5.63 -8.05
CA ASN A 228 22.45 -5.93 -9.47
C ASN A 228 21.45 -4.99 -10.15
N ALA A 229 20.77 -4.12 -9.40
CA ALA A 229 19.78 -3.18 -9.94
C ALA A 229 20.46 -2.14 -10.85
N LYS A 230 19.91 -1.99 -12.07
CA LYS A 230 20.38 -1.06 -13.10
C LYS A 230 19.31 -0.04 -13.49
N GLU A 231 18.14 -0.13 -12.88
CA GLU A 231 17.01 0.72 -13.18
C GLU A 231 17.29 2.17 -12.71
N ASP A 232 16.64 3.13 -13.36
CA ASP A 232 16.76 4.56 -13.05
C ASP A 232 16.26 4.89 -11.65
N TRP A 233 15.26 4.12 -11.19
CA TRP A 233 14.63 4.23 -9.88
C TRP A 233 14.53 2.88 -9.21
N VAL A 234 14.96 2.80 -7.96
CA VAL A 234 14.74 1.63 -7.10
C VAL A 234 13.93 2.09 -5.89
N VAL A 235 12.74 1.49 -5.74
CA VAL A 235 11.86 1.68 -4.61
C VAL A 235 11.85 0.39 -3.81
N VAL A 236 12.15 0.46 -2.53
CA VAL A 236 12.01 -0.68 -1.62
C VAL A 236 10.72 -0.49 -0.82
N MET A 237 9.93 -1.53 -0.71
CA MET A 237 8.64 -1.50 -0.05
C MET A 237 8.51 -2.64 0.95
N GLY A 238 7.99 -2.35 2.13
CA GLY A 238 7.62 -3.31 3.16
C GLY A 238 6.50 -2.76 4.02
N HIS A 239 5.97 -3.58 4.95
CA HIS A 239 4.88 -3.10 5.79
C HIS A 239 5.36 -2.18 6.92
N HIS A 240 6.41 -2.58 7.64
CA HIS A 240 6.86 -1.87 8.85
C HIS A 240 7.81 -0.72 8.54
N PRO A 241 7.67 0.44 9.24
CA PRO A 241 8.53 1.59 9.02
C PRO A 241 9.94 1.39 9.62
N ILE A 242 10.95 1.97 8.97
CA ILE A 242 12.30 2.13 9.52
C ILE A 242 12.33 3.36 10.43
N TYR A 243 11.68 4.43 10.01
CA TYR A 243 11.55 5.68 10.74
C TYR A 243 10.08 6.11 10.79
N ALA A 244 9.67 6.67 11.91
CA ALA A 244 8.37 7.31 12.06
C ALA A 244 8.42 8.38 13.14
N ASP A 245 7.68 9.46 12.97
CA ASP A 245 7.46 10.48 13.98
C ASP A 245 6.30 10.04 14.88
N THR A 246 6.61 9.14 15.80
CA THR A 246 5.68 8.58 16.80
C THR A 246 6.46 7.84 17.88
N ASN A 247 5.92 7.79 19.09
CA ASN A 247 6.43 6.94 20.18
C ASN A 247 5.86 5.51 20.15
N LYS A 248 4.87 5.23 19.26
CA LYS A 248 4.31 3.89 19.12
C LYS A 248 5.29 2.97 18.39
N LYS A 249 5.31 1.69 18.78
CA LYS A 249 6.04 0.64 18.07
C LYS A 249 7.56 0.90 17.92
N GLU A 250 8.17 1.54 18.90
CA GLU A 250 9.60 1.89 18.85
C GLU A 250 10.51 0.67 18.71
N SER A 251 10.25 -0.40 19.48
CA SER A 251 11.02 -1.64 19.41
C SER A 251 11.01 -2.28 18.02
N GLU A 252 9.89 -2.18 17.31
CA GLU A 252 9.77 -2.70 15.94
C GLU A 252 10.63 -1.89 14.97
N ARG A 253 10.64 -0.55 15.10
CA ARG A 253 11.52 0.32 14.30
C ARG A 253 13.00 0.09 14.60
N LEU A 254 13.36 -0.15 15.84
CA LEU A 254 14.75 -0.49 16.22
C LEU A 254 15.20 -1.80 15.57
N ASP A 255 14.33 -2.81 15.52
CA ASP A 255 14.63 -4.07 14.82
C ASP A 255 14.80 -3.83 13.31
N MET A 256 13.93 -3.02 12.70
CA MET A 256 14.05 -2.64 11.29
C MET A 256 15.34 -1.87 11.01
N GLN A 257 15.68 -0.89 11.86
CA GLN A 257 16.93 -0.14 11.75
C GLN A 257 18.15 -1.05 11.87
N LYS A 258 18.13 -1.99 12.83
CA LYS A 258 19.23 -2.92 13.06
C LYS A 258 19.47 -3.87 11.89
N ARG A 259 18.42 -4.38 11.25
CA ARG A 259 18.52 -5.43 10.23
C ARG A 259 18.48 -4.91 8.80
N LEU A 260 17.53 -4.03 8.49
CA LEU A 260 17.30 -3.60 7.12
C LEU A 260 18.17 -2.41 6.72
N LEU A 261 18.33 -1.43 7.62
CA LEU A 261 19.04 -0.20 7.29
C LEU A 261 20.50 -0.41 6.85
N PRO A 262 21.29 -1.33 7.46
CA PRO A 262 22.65 -1.60 6.99
C PRO A 262 22.73 -2.13 5.56
N VAL A 263 21.71 -2.86 5.10
CA VAL A 263 21.66 -3.33 3.72
C VAL A 263 21.33 -2.18 2.77
N LEU A 264 20.32 -1.36 3.10
CA LEU A 264 19.92 -0.23 2.27
C LEU A 264 21.04 0.81 2.12
N HIS A 265 21.80 1.09 3.17
CA HIS A 265 22.88 2.09 3.16
C HIS A 265 24.11 1.69 2.34
N LYS A 266 24.24 0.42 1.93
CA LYS A 266 25.32 0.00 1.01
C LYS A 266 25.13 0.57 -0.39
N TYR A 267 23.92 0.98 -0.75
CA TYR A 267 23.54 1.31 -2.12
C TYR A 267 22.92 2.68 -2.24
N ASN A 268 23.48 3.51 -3.13
CA ASN A 268 23.00 4.87 -3.39
C ASN A 268 21.84 4.92 -4.40
N ASN A 269 21.43 3.79 -4.95
CA ASN A 269 20.38 3.69 -5.96
C ASN A 269 18.97 3.55 -5.37
N VAL A 270 18.82 3.31 -4.06
CA VAL A 270 17.51 3.26 -3.40
C VAL A 270 16.97 4.68 -3.24
N ALA A 271 15.92 5.00 -3.98
CA ALA A 271 15.30 6.31 -3.97
C ALA A 271 14.35 6.52 -2.80
N ILE A 272 13.59 5.49 -2.44
CA ILE A 272 12.52 5.54 -1.43
C ILE A 272 12.43 4.18 -0.73
N TYR A 273 12.20 4.21 0.59
CA TYR A 273 11.59 3.11 1.34
C TYR A 273 10.15 3.50 1.67
N ALA A 274 9.19 2.71 1.19
CA ALA A 274 7.76 2.95 1.38
C ALA A 274 7.14 1.90 2.31
N CYS A 275 6.25 2.32 3.21
CA CYS A 275 5.67 1.44 4.23
C CYS A 275 4.31 1.92 4.72
N GLY A 276 3.65 1.08 5.55
CA GLY A 276 2.39 1.34 6.23
C GLY A 276 2.50 1.29 7.75
N HIS A 277 1.60 0.49 8.41
CA HIS A 277 1.62 0.06 9.81
C HIS A 277 1.18 1.10 10.85
N ILE A 278 1.58 2.35 10.74
CA ILE A 278 1.33 3.36 11.78
C ILE A 278 0.08 4.21 11.53
N HIS A 279 -0.67 3.93 10.47
CA HIS A 279 -1.95 4.55 10.10
C HIS A 279 -1.91 6.08 10.06
N ASN A 280 -0.83 6.65 9.55
CA ASN A 280 -0.76 8.06 9.22
C ASN A 280 0.16 8.29 8.02
N PHE A 281 0.09 9.49 7.46
CA PHE A 281 0.94 9.87 6.34
C PHE A 281 2.16 10.66 6.84
N GLN A 282 3.35 10.12 6.57
CA GLN A 282 4.61 10.79 6.88
C GLN A 282 5.56 10.73 5.68
N HIS A 283 6.28 11.83 5.47
CA HIS A 283 7.39 11.88 4.56
C HIS A 283 8.64 12.28 5.35
N ILE A 284 9.50 11.32 5.60
CA ILE A 284 10.72 11.50 6.39
C ILE A 284 11.92 11.46 5.45
N GLN A 285 12.74 12.51 5.51
CA GLN A 285 14.01 12.55 4.81
C GLN A 285 15.14 12.49 5.83
N LYS A 286 15.96 11.44 5.76
CA LYS A 286 17.21 11.33 6.53
C LYS A 286 18.37 11.63 5.60
N LYS A 287 19.26 12.50 6.05
CA LYS A 287 20.58 12.65 5.41
C LYS A 287 21.44 11.49 5.95
N GLY A 288 22.02 10.70 5.05
CA GLY A 288 22.98 9.66 5.38
C GLY A 288 24.28 10.21 5.89
#